data_f1e8c38a0a0a366db1d7a28c86b965d6
#
_entry.id   f1e8c38a0a0a366db1d7a28c86b965d6
#
_cell.length_a   1.000
_cell.length_b   1.000
_cell.length_c   1.000
_cell.angle_alpha   90.00
_cell.angle_beta   90.00
_cell.angle_gamma   90.00
#
_symmetry.space_group_name_H-M   'P 1'
#
loop_
_entity.id
_entity.type
_entity.pdbx_description
1 polymer ?
#
loop_
_entity_poly.entity_id
_entity_poly.type
_entity_poly.pdbx_seq_one_letter_code
_entity_poly.pdbx_strand_id
1 'polypeptide(L)'
;MSDHDPHRPTGDISDAQAFDMPWAGQLSFGRAQTHRRVDEIDLAIVGVPYDIATTNRPGARSGPRAVREQSSLSAEFSQGLWPWDHSLFDRHRVVDYFDVGYAPGDTQAMLTNVIDHVGLLVKAGANVLTLGGDHLIAYPVLTATAAVHGPLSLIHFDAHSDTWDAGAELNHGTMFLRAARDGIIVPERSVQIGMRTPNVTHGFNVIHADRFFAIGIEETLAEIHRIVGDHRCYVTFDIDFLDPAYAPGTGTPVIGGPTTWQARQLLWGLADLDVVGADLVEVAPAYDAVTQITALAGATLAHDELYLLGLARERRQAAPR
;
A
#
# COMPACT_ATOMS: atom_id res chain seq x y z
N MET A 1 -11.01 -39.83 -22.11
CA MET A 1 -10.02 -38.78 -22.20
C MET A 1 -10.71 -37.62 -22.91
N SER A 2 -11.06 -36.58 -22.21
CA SER A 2 -11.75 -35.43 -22.80
C SER A 2 -10.75 -34.64 -23.64
N ASP A 3 -11.07 -34.43 -24.90
CA ASP A 3 -10.34 -33.58 -25.87
C ASP A 3 -10.44 -32.09 -25.53
N HIS A 4 -10.48 -31.74 -24.27
CA HIS A 4 -10.56 -30.34 -23.81
C HIS A 4 -9.13 -29.80 -23.66
N ASP A 5 -8.64 -29.16 -24.71
CA ASP A 5 -7.45 -28.33 -24.65
C ASP A 5 -7.87 -26.98 -23.97
N PRO A 6 -7.40 -26.71 -22.76
CA PRO A 6 -7.78 -25.51 -22.06
C PRO A 6 -7.30 -24.22 -22.75
N HIS A 7 -6.35 -24.29 -23.67
CA HIS A 7 -5.81 -23.16 -24.42
C HIS A 7 -6.53 -22.93 -25.76
N ARG A 8 -7.57 -23.72 -26.07
CA ARG A 8 -8.32 -23.61 -27.32
C ARG A 8 -9.49 -22.64 -27.13
N PRO A 9 -9.62 -21.60 -27.97
CA PRO A 9 -10.74 -20.66 -27.84
C PRO A 9 -12.09 -21.38 -27.92
N THR A 10 -12.94 -21.21 -26.94
CA THR A 10 -14.30 -21.79 -26.90
C THR A 10 -15.36 -20.90 -27.57
N GLY A 11 -14.95 -19.73 -28.06
CA GLY A 11 -15.85 -18.71 -28.62
C GLY A 11 -16.35 -17.70 -27.58
N ASP A 12 -16.08 -17.92 -26.29
CA ASP A 12 -16.34 -16.94 -25.24
C ASP A 12 -15.00 -16.30 -24.81
N ILE A 13 -14.86 -14.99 -25.05
CA ILE A 13 -13.65 -14.23 -24.71
C ILE A 13 -13.43 -14.17 -23.20
N SER A 14 -14.47 -14.34 -22.37
CA SER A 14 -14.35 -14.38 -20.91
C SER A 14 -13.49 -15.54 -20.42
N ASP A 15 -13.47 -16.65 -21.14
CA ASP A 15 -12.64 -17.81 -20.80
C ASP A 15 -11.15 -17.60 -21.16
N ALA A 16 -10.86 -16.68 -22.07
CA ALA A 16 -9.48 -16.40 -22.48
C ALA A 16 -8.63 -15.79 -21.34
N GLN A 17 -9.26 -15.14 -20.37
CA GLN A 17 -8.55 -14.60 -19.19
C GLN A 17 -8.09 -15.70 -18.22
N ALA A 18 -8.70 -16.87 -18.25
CA ALA A 18 -8.33 -17.99 -17.39
C ALA A 18 -6.96 -18.63 -17.74
N PHE A 19 -6.37 -18.24 -18.88
CA PHE A 19 -5.17 -18.88 -19.42
C PHE A 19 -4.00 -17.92 -19.64
N ASP A 20 -4.05 -16.73 -19.05
CA ASP A 20 -2.94 -15.81 -19.13
C ASP A 20 -1.71 -16.39 -18.43
N MET A 21 -0.64 -16.59 -19.19
CA MET A 21 0.63 -17.02 -18.62
C MET A 21 1.23 -15.93 -17.74
N PRO A 22 2.03 -16.25 -16.70
CA PRO A 22 2.63 -15.23 -15.80
C PRO A 22 3.35 -14.09 -16.52
N TRP A 23 3.89 -14.38 -17.70
CA TRP A 23 4.63 -13.42 -18.55
C TRP A 23 3.79 -12.72 -19.62
N ALA A 24 2.50 -12.97 -19.68
CA ALA A 24 1.59 -12.43 -20.71
C ALA A 24 0.27 -11.95 -20.08
N GLY A 25 -0.57 -11.35 -20.88
CA GLY A 25 -1.91 -10.91 -20.49
C GLY A 25 -1.99 -9.45 -20.01
N GLN A 26 -3.08 -9.12 -19.36
CA GLN A 26 -3.34 -7.77 -18.92
C GLN A 26 -2.47 -7.37 -17.72
N LEU A 27 -1.86 -6.18 -17.79
CA LEU A 27 -1.07 -5.62 -16.70
C LEU A 27 -1.98 -4.96 -15.67
N SER A 28 -2.56 -5.75 -14.77
CA SER A 28 -3.28 -5.31 -13.58
C SER A 28 -2.73 -6.00 -12.34
N PHE A 29 -2.94 -5.42 -11.15
CA PHE A 29 -2.46 -6.02 -9.91
C PHE A 29 -3.16 -7.35 -9.64
N GLY A 30 -2.39 -8.43 -9.46
CA GLY A 30 -2.92 -9.78 -9.26
C GLY A 30 -3.91 -10.22 -10.34
N ARG A 31 -3.82 -9.65 -11.54
CA ARG A 31 -4.76 -9.84 -12.65
C ARG A 31 -6.22 -9.50 -12.33
N ALA A 32 -6.41 -8.58 -11.36
CA ALA A 32 -7.72 -8.04 -11.04
C ALA A 32 -8.42 -7.50 -12.30
N GLN A 33 -9.74 -7.58 -12.32
CA GLN A 33 -10.54 -6.90 -13.32
C GLN A 33 -10.25 -5.40 -13.32
N THR A 34 -10.39 -4.76 -14.48
CA THR A 34 -10.08 -3.34 -14.63
C THR A 34 -11.29 -2.58 -15.10
N HIS A 35 -11.76 -1.62 -14.31
CA HIS A 35 -12.81 -0.67 -14.68
C HIS A 35 -12.86 0.51 -13.71
N ARG A 36 -13.70 1.51 -14.00
CA ARG A 36 -13.88 2.71 -13.17
C ARG A 36 -15.32 2.90 -12.67
N ARG A 37 -16.11 1.85 -12.59
CA ARG A 37 -17.47 1.86 -12.03
C ARG A 37 -17.37 1.66 -10.52
N VAL A 38 -17.41 2.76 -9.77
CA VAL A 38 -17.12 2.79 -8.33
C VAL A 38 -18.11 2.01 -7.47
N ASP A 39 -19.36 1.86 -7.91
CA ASP A 39 -20.43 1.10 -7.25
C ASP A 39 -20.27 -0.43 -7.35
N GLU A 40 -19.37 -0.89 -8.21
CA GLU A 40 -19.09 -2.31 -8.39
C GLU A 40 -17.76 -2.73 -7.74
N ILE A 41 -17.19 -1.94 -6.83
CA ILE A 41 -15.87 -2.17 -6.24
C ILE A 41 -16.00 -2.32 -4.73
N ASP A 42 -15.44 -3.40 -4.18
CA ASP A 42 -15.27 -3.60 -2.75
C ASP A 42 -13.85 -3.24 -2.29
N LEU A 43 -12.84 -3.67 -3.07
CA LEU A 43 -11.43 -3.37 -2.87
C LEU A 43 -10.89 -2.76 -4.17
N ALA A 44 -10.39 -1.55 -4.11
CA ALA A 44 -9.81 -0.84 -5.25
C ALA A 44 -8.29 -0.81 -5.15
N ILE A 45 -7.60 -1.12 -6.24
CA ILE A 45 -6.16 -0.86 -6.40
C ILE A 45 -6.02 0.38 -7.27
N VAL A 46 -5.36 1.42 -6.76
CA VAL A 46 -5.19 2.72 -7.42
C VAL A 46 -3.71 3.04 -7.55
N GLY A 47 -3.22 3.30 -8.74
CA GLY A 47 -1.84 3.78 -8.94
C GLY A 47 -1.75 5.30 -8.91
N VAL A 48 -0.68 5.84 -8.31
CA VAL A 48 -0.33 7.26 -8.36
C VAL A 48 1.12 7.41 -8.80
N PRO A 49 1.39 7.46 -10.12
CA PRO A 49 2.74 7.46 -10.69
C PRO A 49 3.38 8.86 -10.60
N TYR A 50 3.70 9.31 -9.40
CA TYR A 50 4.25 10.62 -9.08
C TYR A 50 5.57 10.50 -8.30
N ASP A 51 6.60 11.32 -8.60
CA ASP A 51 7.88 11.32 -7.89
C ASP A 51 8.63 12.68 -7.98
N ILE A 52 7.86 13.77 -8.12
CA ILE A 52 8.46 15.11 -8.21
C ILE A 52 8.76 15.69 -6.82
N ALA A 53 8.17 15.12 -5.76
CA ALA A 53 8.38 15.57 -4.39
C ALA A 53 9.55 14.86 -3.69
N THR A 54 10.29 14.00 -4.40
CA THR A 54 11.41 13.25 -3.82
C THR A 54 12.63 14.15 -3.59
N THR A 55 13.35 13.93 -2.50
CA THR A 55 14.51 14.74 -2.08
C THR A 55 15.85 14.16 -2.56
N ASN A 56 15.88 12.93 -3.09
CA ASN A 56 17.11 12.29 -3.56
C ASN A 56 16.93 11.72 -4.98
N ARG A 57 16.69 10.41 -5.12
CA ARG A 57 16.63 9.73 -6.42
C ARG A 57 15.20 9.65 -6.94
N PRO A 58 14.84 10.30 -8.06
CA PRO A 58 13.54 10.10 -8.68
C PRO A 58 13.49 8.71 -9.36
N GLY A 59 12.30 8.18 -9.57
CA GLY A 59 12.10 6.87 -10.23
C GLY A 59 10.87 6.14 -9.73
N ALA A 60 10.33 6.54 -8.57
CA ALA A 60 9.17 5.93 -7.94
C ALA A 60 7.89 6.08 -8.79
N ARG A 61 7.80 7.05 -9.72
CA ARG A 61 6.67 7.14 -10.69
C ARG A 61 6.47 5.87 -11.50
N SER A 62 7.48 5.02 -11.64
CA SER A 62 7.41 3.74 -12.34
C SER A 62 7.03 2.59 -11.40
N GLY A 63 6.93 2.83 -10.09
CA GLY A 63 6.61 1.84 -9.06
C GLY A 63 5.27 1.14 -9.28
N PRO A 64 4.15 1.87 -9.51
CA PRO A 64 2.85 1.23 -9.70
C PRO A 64 2.84 0.20 -10.82
N ARG A 65 3.53 0.49 -11.94
CA ARG A 65 3.65 -0.43 -13.06
C ARG A 65 4.50 -1.66 -12.71
N ALA A 66 5.66 -1.46 -12.07
CA ALA A 66 6.55 -2.55 -11.71
C ALA A 66 5.93 -3.50 -10.68
N VAL A 67 5.24 -2.96 -9.68
CA VAL A 67 4.50 -3.73 -8.68
C VAL A 67 3.39 -4.56 -9.32
N ARG A 68 2.62 -4.00 -10.27
CA ARG A 68 1.61 -4.75 -11.04
C ARG A 68 2.24 -5.88 -11.84
N GLU A 69 3.38 -5.64 -12.50
CA GLU A 69 4.09 -6.66 -13.27
C GLU A 69 4.49 -7.84 -12.38
N GLN A 70 5.10 -7.57 -11.23
CA GLN A 70 5.50 -8.62 -10.30
C GLN A 70 4.33 -9.31 -9.60
N SER A 71 3.21 -8.63 -9.42
CA SER A 71 2.00 -9.21 -8.82
C SER A 71 1.35 -10.31 -9.70
N SER A 72 1.70 -10.39 -10.99
CA SER A 72 1.19 -11.43 -11.89
C SER A 72 1.60 -12.84 -11.44
N LEU A 73 2.73 -12.99 -10.75
CA LEU A 73 3.17 -14.25 -10.16
C LEU A 73 2.20 -14.75 -9.07
N SER A 74 1.60 -13.84 -8.31
CA SER A 74 0.65 -14.20 -7.25
C SER A 74 -0.72 -14.63 -7.79
N ALA A 75 -1.07 -14.20 -9.00
CA ALA A 75 -2.33 -14.58 -9.65
C ALA A 75 -2.45 -16.08 -9.95
N GLU A 76 -1.33 -16.80 -10.01
CA GLU A 76 -1.31 -18.26 -10.21
C GLU A 76 -1.85 -19.02 -8.99
N PHE A 77 -1.94 -18.39 -7.81
CA PHE A 77 -2.37 -19.03 -6.57
C PHE A 77 -3.84 -18.72 -6.28
N SER A 78 -4.75 -19.42 -6.96
CA SER A 78 -6.20 -19.25 -6.84
C SER A 78 -6.75 -19.47 -5.43
N GLN A 79 -5.99 -20.11 -4.54
CA GLN A 79 -6.37 -20.37 -3.15
C GLN A 79 -5.84 -19.33 -2.15
N GLY A 80 -5.23 -18.27 -2.64
CA GLY A 80 -4.54 -17.26 -1.83
C GLY A 80 -3.04 -17.55 -1.65
N LEU A 81 -2.29 -16.51 -1.34
CA LEU A 81 -0.87 -16.62 -0.98
C LEU A 81 -0.75 -16.93 0.52
N TRP A 82 0.06 -17.94 0.83
CA TRP A 82 0.38 -18.22 2.23
C TRP A 82 0.85 -16.94 3.00
N PRO A 83 0.33 -16.67 4.22
CA PRO A 83 -0.42 -17.60 5.08
C PRO A 83 -1.94 -17.57 4.90
N TRP A 84 -2.45 -16.80 3.95
CA TRP A 84 -3.88 -16.65 3.72
C TRP A 84 -4.45 -17.94 3.13
N ASP A 85 -5.57 -18.41 3.68
CA ASP A 85 -6.19 -19.70 3.36
C ASP A 85 -7.33 -19.59 2.34
N HIS A 86 -7.53 -18.40 1.78
CA HIS A 86 -8.59 -18.12 0.80
C HIS A 86 -8.16 -17.05 -0.19
N SER A 87 -8.80 -16.99 -1.34
CA SER A 87 -8.63 -15.91 -2.31
C SER A 87 -9.53 -14.72 -1.97
N LEU A 88 -8.97 -13.52 -1.92
CA LEU A 88 -9.75 -12.29 -1.80
C LEU A 88 -10.68 -12.07 -3.00
N PHE A 89 -10.25 -12.50 -4.18
CA PHE A 89 -11.01 -12.36 -5.41
C PHE A 89 -12.30 -13.17 -5.44
N ASP A 90 -12.38 -14.24 -4.61
CA ASP A 90 -13.59 -15.06 -4.47
C ASP A 90 -14.60 -14.43 -3.49
N ARG A 91 -14.14 -13.55 -2.60
CA ARG A 91 -14.96 -12.94 -1.55
C ARG A 91 -15.34 -11.50 -1.81
N HIS A 92 -14.55 -10.79 -2.60
CA HIS A 92 -14.70 -9.37 -2.85
C HIS A 92 -14.60 -9.06 -4.34
N ARG A 93 -15.28 -7.99 -4.75
CA ARG A 93 -15.09 -7.37 -6.06
C ARG A 93 -13.80 -6.55 -6.02
N VAL A 94 -12.67 -7.23 -6.27
CA VAL A 94 -11.34 -6.61 -6.32
C VAL A 94 -11.12 -6.06 -7.71
N VAL A 95 -10.81 -4.78 -7.81
CA VAL A 95 -10.67 -4.08 -9.10
C VAL A 95 -9.40 -3.24 -9.11
N ASP A 96 -8.60 -3.40 -10.14
CA ASP A 96 -7.54 -2.44 -10.46
C ASP A 96 -8.17 -1.24 -11.19
N TYR A 97 -8.29 -0.13 -10.46
CA TYR A 97 -8.88 1.12 -10.94
C TYR A 97 -7.95 1.88 -11.89
N PHE A 98 -6.72 1.39 -12.08
CA PHE A 98 -5.61 2.02 -12.80
C PHE A 98 -5.04 3.27 -12.12
N ASP A 99 -4.26 4.01 -12.88
CA ASP A 99 -3.54 5.17 -12.38
C ASP A 99 -4.41 6.43 -12.41
N VAL A 100 -4.21 7.29 -11.42
CA VAL A 100 -4.75 8.65 -11.41
C VAL A 100 -3.91 9.51 -12.35
N GLY A 101 -4.56 10.10 -13.33
CA GLY A 101 -3.93 11.03 -14.27
C GLY A 101 -3.83 12.45 -13.71
N TYR A 102 -2.75 13.14 -14.04
CA TYR A 102 -2.53 14.56 -13.74
C TYR A 102 -1.62 15.20 -14.80
N ALA A 103 -1.62 16.53 -14.90
CA ALA A 103 -0.71 17.23 -15.80
C ALA A 103 0.74 17.11 -15.31
N PRO A 104 1.69 16.62 -16.12
CA PRO A 104 3.08 16.48 -15.72
C PRO A 104 3.66 17.78 -15.15
N GLY A 105 4.29 17.71 -13.97
CA GLY A 105 4.86 18.86 -13.28
C GLY A 105 3.87 19.67 -12.42
N ASP A 106 2.59 19.33 -12.43
CA ASP A 106 1.57 19.99 -11.63
C ASP A 106 1.23 19.17 -10.37
N THR A 107 1.95 19.44 -9.29
CA THR A 107 1.71 18.80 -7.98
C THR A 107 0.31 19.06 -7.46
N GLN A 108 -0.23 20.29 -7.65
CA GLN A 108 -1.57 20.61 -7.15
C GLN A 108 -2.66 19.85 -7.90
N ALA A 109 -2.52 19.67 -9.21
CA ALA A 109 -3.40 18.82 -9.99
C ALA A 109 -3.33 17.36 -9.53
N MET A 110 -2.14 16.84 -9.23
CA MET A 110 -1.97 15.50 -8.68
C MET A 110 -2.72 15.35 -7.36
N LEU A 111 -2.49 16.25 -6.38
CA LEU A 111 -3.16 16.22 -5.08
C LEU A 111 -4.69 16.25 -5.23
N THR A 112 -5.22 17.16 -6.04
CA THR A 112 -6.66 17.32 -6.26
C THR A 112 -7.26 16.07 -6.90
N ASN A 113 -6.64 15.56 -7.97
CA ASN A 113 -7.17 14.41 -8.69
C ASN A 113 -7.13 13.13 -7.84
N VAL A 114 -6.10 12.94 -6.99
CA VAL A 114 -6.05 11.80 -6.06
C VAL A 114 -7.16 11.91 -5.02
N ILE A 115 -7.38 13.10 -4.42
CA ILE A 115 -8.48 13.33 -3.48
C ILE A 115 -9.83 13.01 -4.14
N ASP A 116 -10.05 13.45 -5.36
CA ASP A 116 -11.31 13.26 -6.08
C ASP A 116 -11.55 11.77 -6.39
N HIS A 117 -10.57 11.09 -7.00
CA HIS A 117 -10.70 9.68 -7.38
C HIS A 117 -10.83 8.75 -6.17
N VAL A 118 -9.96 8.89 -5.19
CA VAL A 118 -10.03 8.09 -3.95
C VAL A 118 -11.28 8.43 -3.16
N GLY A 119 -11.65 9.71 -3.10
CA GLY A 119 -12.86 10.15 -2.43
C GLY A 119 -14.15 9.57 -3.03
N LEU A 120 -14.22 9.40 -4.35
CA LEU A 120 -15.34 8.71 -5.00
C LEU A 120 -15.42 7.23 -4.59
N LEU A 121 -14.28 6.54 -4.58
CA LEU A 121 -14.20 5.13 -4.19
C LEU A 121 -14.60 4.91 -2.72
N VAL A 122 -14.00 5.68 -1.80
CA VAL A 122 -14.28 5.55 -0.37
C VAL A 122 -15.73 5.92 -0.04
N LYS A 123 -16.29 6.96 -0.67
CA LYS A 123 -17.70 7.34 -0.53
C LYS A 123 -18.65 6.25 -1.04
N ALA A 124 -18.27 5.51 -2.07
CA ALA A 124 -19.02 4.35 -2.56
C ALA A 124 -18.87 3.11 -1.67
N GLY A 125 -18.04 3.19 -0.62
CA GLY A 125 -17.82 2.13 0.35
C GLY A 125 -16.69 1.16 -0.01
N ALA A 126 -15.86 1.46 -0.99
CA ALA A 126 -14.66 0.68 -1.28
C ALA A 126 -13.54 0.97 -0.28
N ASN A 127 -12.73 -0.04 0.06
CA ASN A 127 -11.43 0.16 0.68
C ASN A 127 -10.39 0.30 -0.44
N VAL A 128 -9.42 1.18 -0.25
CA VAL A 128 -8.45 1.52 -1.29
C VAL A 128 -7.04 1.10 -0.87
N LEU A 129 -6.37 0.33 -1.74
CA LEU A 129 -4.93 0.12 -1.74
C LEU A 129 -4.33 1.03 -2.80
N THR A 130 -3.39 1.90 -2.41
CA THR A 130 -2.70 2.78 -3.35
C THR A 130 -1.30 2.27 -3.64
N LEU A 131 -0.96 2.14 -4.91
CA LEU A 131 0.41 1.87 -5.36
C LEU A 131 1.07 3.20 -5.69
N GLY A 132 2.02 3.60 -4.87
CA GLY A 132 2.66 4.90 -4.98
C GLY A 132 3.79 4.94 -5.99
N GLY A 133 4.02 6.11 -6.30
CA GLY A 133 5.11 6.96 -6.51
C GLY A 133 5.90 7.25 -5.24
N ASP A 134 6.30 8.51 -5.09
CA ASP A 134 6.93 8.95 -3.85
C ASP A 134 5.90 9.05 -2.70
N HIS A 135 6.40 9.12 -1.46
CA HIS A 135 5.55 9.03 -0.27
C HIS A 135 4.57 10.22 -0.09
N LEU A 136 4.77 11.34 -0.81
CA LEU A 136 3.82 12.46 -0.77
C LEU A 136 2.39 12.03 -1.13
N ILE A 137 2.23 10.98 -1.95
CA ILE A 137 0.91 10.53 -2.40
C ILE A 137 0.01 10.08 -1.24
N ALA A 138 0.59 9.70 -0.10
CA ALA A 138 -0.17 9.32 1.09
C ALA A 138 -1.02 10.49 1.62
N TYR A 139 -0.56 11.75 1.50
CA TYR A 139 -1.31 12.90 2.00
C TYR A 139 -2.69 13.07 1.35
N PRO A 140 -2.84 13.13 0.01
CA PRO A 140 -4.15 13.23 -0.63
C PRO A 140 -5.02 11.98 -0.42
N VAL A 141 -4.43 10.79 -0.36
CA VAL A 141 -5.17 9.54 -0.08
C VAL A 141 -5.73 9.54 1.33
N LEU A 142 -4.92 9.91 2.33
CA LEU A 142 -5.36 10.09 3.73
C LEU A 142 -6.45 11.16 3.84
N THR A 143 -6.30 12.29 3.13
CA THR A 143 -7.30 13.37 3.10
C THR A 143 -8.66 12.83 2.63
N ALA A 144 -8.68 12.11 1.52
CA ALA A 144 -9.91 11.53 0.97
C ALA A 144 -10.53 10.47 1.89
N THR A 145 -9.69 9.62 2.51
CA THR A 145 -10.11 8.55 3.40
C THR A 145 -10.68 9.11 4.71
N ALA A 146 -9.97 10.08 5.32
CA ALA A 146 -10.40 10.72 6.56
C ALA A 146 -11.68 11.56 6.39
N ALA A 147 -11.94 12.09 5.19
CA ALA A 147 -13.18 12.80 4.91
C ALA A 147 -14.45 11.93 5.07
N VAL A 148 -14.31 10.61 4.97
CA VAL A 148 -15.40 9.64 5.14
C VAL A 148 -15.37 8.96 6.53
N HIS A 149 -14.15 8.63 7.00
CA HIS A 149 -13.98 7.81 8.20
C HIS A 149 -13.69 8.63 9.47
N GLY A 150 -13.49 9.94 9.36
CA GLY A 150 -12.96 10.79 10.43
C GLY A 150 -11.44 10.67 10.56
N PRO A 151 -10.84 11.38 11.53
CA PRO A 151 -9.40 11.34 11.76
C PRO A 151 -8.89 9.92 12.04
N LEU A 152 -7.79 9.53 11.41
CA LEU A 152 -7.28 8.16 11.38
C LEU A 152 -6.09 7.98 12.35
N SER A 153 -5.88 6.77 12.81
CA SER A 153 -4.57 6.32 13.32
C SER A 153 -3.68 5.95 12.14
N LEU A 154 -2.41 6.30 12.17
CA LEU A 154 -1.42 5.92 11.16
C LEU A 154 -0.55 4.78 11.67
N ILE A 155 -0.39 3.73 10.89
CA ILE A 155 0.64 2.69 11.08
C ILE A 155 1.63 2.87 9.94
N HIS A 156 2.82 3.37 10.26
CA HIS A 156 3.81 3.81 9.28
C HIS A 156 5.07 2.96 9.37
N PHE A 157 5.34 2.20 8.32
CA PHE A 157 6.56 1.40 8.14
C PHE A 157 7.51 2.14 7.21
N ASP A 158 8.70 2.54 7.72
CA ASP A 158 9.62 3.41 7.00
C ASP A 158 11.01 3.44 7.68
N ALA A 159 12.02 3.85 6.97
CA ALA A 159 13.32 4.26 7.53
C ALA A 159 13.30 5.71 8.05
N HIS A 160 12.36 6.52 7.54
CA HIS A 160 12.21 7.94 7.77
C HIS A 160 10.92 8.26 8.53
N SER A 161 10.84 9.42 9.15
CA SER A 161 9.62 9.81 9.89
C SER A 161 8.61 10.54 9.01
N ASP A 162 9.07 11.17 7.94
CA ASP A 162 8.29 11.99 7.01
C ASP A 162 7.45 13.09 7.71
N THR A 163 8.04 13.55 8.83
CA THR A 163 7.48 14.60 9.68
C THR A 163 8.43 15.79 9.81
N TRP A 164 9.27 16.05 8.81
CA TRP A 164 10.15 17.22 8.83
C TRP A 164 9.35 18.50 8.83
N ASP A 165 9.76 19.45 9.67
CA ASP A 165 9.16 20.78 9.70
C ASP A 165 9.89 21.72 8.74
N ALA A 166 9.50 21.67 7.48
CA ALA A 166 10.01 22.54 6.42
C ALA A 166 9.07 23.74 6.13
N GLY A 167 8.30 24.17 7.12
CA GLY A 167 7.35 25.27 6.99
C GLY A 167 6.12 24.90 6.18
N ALA A 168 5.87 25.58 5.06
CA ALA A 168 4.70 25.34 4.20
C ALA A 168 4.97 24.32 3.08
N GLU A 169 6.20 23.86 2.92
CA GLU A 169 6.55 22.90 1.87
C GLU A 169 5.89 21.55 2.12
N LEU A 170 5.32 21.00 1.06
CA LEU A 170 4.72 19.68 1.04
C LEU A 170 5.52 18.80 0.07
N ASN A 171 6.24 17.86 0.64
CA ASN A 171 7.05 16.87 -0.07
C ASN A 171 7.00 15.51 0.66
N HIS A 172 7.71 14.49 0.13
CA HIS A 172 7.68 13.15 0.68
C HIS A 172 8.25 13.03 2.10
N GLY A 173 9.01 14.02 2.60
CA GLY A 173 9.55 14.03 3.97
C GLY A 173 8.74 14.88 4.95
N THR A 174 7.64 15.54 4.53
CA THR A 174 6.90 16.52 5.37
C THR A 174 5.42 16.21 5.53
N MET A 175 4.88 15.31 4.72
CA MET A 175 3.44 15.15 4.56
C MET A 175 2.72 14.64 5.81
N PHE A 176 3.32 13.82 6.66
CA PHE A 176 2.64 13.33 7.85
C PHE A 176 2.56 14.40 8.96
N LEU A 177 3.56 15.28 9.08
CA LEU A 177 3.41 16.44 9.96
C LEU A 177 2.28 17.36 9.48
N ARG A 178 2.17 17.54 8.15
CA ARG A 178 1.07 18.32 7.57
C ARG A 178 -0.28 17.64 7.81
N ALA A 179 -0.40 16.34 7.58
CA ALA A 179 -1.63 15.58 7.84
C ALA A 179 -2.07 15.64 9.31
N ALA A 180 -1.11 15.61 10.23
CA ALA A 180 -1.39 15.80 11.66
C ALA A 180 -1.90 17.21 11.98
N ARG A 181 -1.25 18.25 11.43
CA ARG A 181 -1.67 19.65 11.61
C ARG A 181 -3.05 19.94 11.01
N ASP A 182 -3.40 19.28 9.93
CA ASP A 182 -4.70 19.39 9.28
C ASP A 182 -5.79 18.53 9.95
N GLY A 183 -5.45 17.75 11.00
CA GLY A 183 -6.38 16.90 11.73
C GLY A 183 -6.84 15.66 10.97
N ILE A 184 -6.10 15.26 9.93
CA ILE A 184 -6.35 14.07 9.10
C ILE A 184 -5.94 12.80 9.86
N ILE A 185 -4.80 12.86 10.55
CA ILE A 185 -4.28 11.78 11.40
C ILE A 185 -4.08 12.27 12.83
N VAL A 186 -4.09 11.33 13.78
CA VAL A 186 -3.94 11.63 15.22
C VAL A 186 -2.63 11.02 15.71
N PRO A 187 -1.58 11.83 15.95
CA PRO A 187 -0.25 11.34 16.32
C PRO A 187 -0.25 10.43 17.56
N GLU A 188 -1.02 10.76 18.60
CA GLU A 188 -1.00 10.06 19.88
C GLU A 188 -1.49 8.60 19.79
N ARG A 189 -2.25 8.28 18.76
CA ARG A 189 -2.71 6.92 18.46
C ARG A 189 -2.15 6.39 17.14
N SER A 190 -1.07 7.00 16.65
CA SER A 190 -0.32 6.60 15.47
C SER A 190 1.06 6.10 15.86
N VAL A 191 1.60 5.16 15.08
CA VAL A 191 2.89 4.55 15.33
C VAL A 191 3.74 4.52 14.06
N GLN A 192 5.02 4.89 14.21
CA GLN A 192 6.04 4.85 13.18
C GLN A 192 7.06 3.76 13.54
N ILE A 193 7.33 2.82 12.65
CA ILE A 193 8.14 1.63 12.90
C ILE A 193 9.32 1.58 11.92
N GLY A 194 10.52 1.27 12.42
CA GLY A 194 11.72 1.07 11.61
C GLY A 194 12.58 2.32 11.42
N MET A 195 12.16 3.44 12.02
CA MET A 195 12.88 4.71 11.92
C MET A 195 14.35 4.58 12.28
N ARG A 196 15.24 4.96 11.38
CA ARG A 196 16.70 4.92 11.58
C ARG A 196 17.41 6.14 11.01
N THR A 197 16.66 7.22 10.83
CA THR A 197 17.13 8.56 10.53
C THR A 197 16.78 9.51 11.68
N PRO A 198 17.49 10.64 11.85
CA PRO A 198 17.14 11.63 12.87
C PRO A 198 15.74 12.18 12.64
N ASN A 199 14.94 12.22 13.71
CA ASN A 199 13.58 12.75 13.66
C ASN A 199 13.18 13.46 14.94
N VAL A 200 12.14 14.30 14.83
CA VAL A 200 11.38 14.83 15.97
C VAL A 200 10.01 14.14 15.93
N THR A 201 9.58 13.59 17.06
CA THR A 201 8.40 12.70 17.08
C THR A 201 7.07 13.42 16.83
N HIS A 202 6.98 14.74 17.09
CA HIS A 202 5.75 15.53 16.93
C HIS A 202 4.49 14.88 17.54
N GLY A 203 4.66 14.08 18.60
CA GLY A 203 3.57 13.38 19.28
C GLY A 203 3.29 11.97 18.76
N PHE A 204 3.93 11.54 17.69
CA PHE A 204 3.86 10.14 17.22
C PHE A 204 4.58 9.21 18.18
N ASN A 205 4.08 7.98 18.28
CA ASN A 205 4.81 6.88 18.92
C ASN A 205 5.81 6.31 17.92
N VAL A 206 7.08 6.26 18.30
CA VAL A 206 8.16 5.81 17.39
C VAL A 206 8.84 4.56 17.94
N ILE A 207 8.88 3.52 17.12
CA ILE A 207 9.65 2.30 17.35
C ILE A 207 10.85 2.34 16.39
N HIS A 208 11.98 2.84 16.88
CA HIS A 208 13.22 2.89 16.12
C HIS A 208 13.72 1.49 15.75
N ALA A 209 14.51 1.38 14.70
CA ALA A 209 14.99 0.10 14.19
C ALA A 209 15.76 -0.73 15.24
N ASP A 210 16.62 -0.09 16.02
CA ASP A 210 17.37 -0.76 17.11
C ASP A 210 16.43 -1.34 18.17
N ARG A 211 15.38 -0.59 18.55
CA ARG A 211 14.36 -1.08 19.46
C ARG A 211 13.57 -2.22 18.85
N PHE A 212 13.14 -2.09 17.58
CA PHE A 212 12.44 -3.15 16.86
C PHE A 212 13.21 -4.47 16.89
N PHE A 213 14.51 -4.44 16.58
CA PHE A 213 15.35 -5.62 16.64
C PHE A 213 15.55 -6.17 18.06
N ALA A 214 15.53 -5.30 19.07
CA ALA A 214 15.69 -5.72 20.47
C ALA A 214 14.43 -6.41 21.03
N ILE A 215 13.24 -5.92 20.72
CA ILE A 215 11.97 -6.44 21.26
C ILE A 215 11.34 -7.52 20.38
N GLY A 216 11.63 -7.53 19.07
CA GLY A 216 11.11 -8.49 18.10
C GLY A 216 9.66 -8.24 17.66
N ILE A 217 9.16 -9.15 16.83
CA ILE A 217 7.85 -9.01 16.15
C ILE A 217 6.68 -8.98 17.15
N GLU A 218 6.63 -9.93 18.07
CA GLU A 218 5.48 -10.08 18.99
C GLU A 218 5.27 -8.84 19.86
N GLU A 219 6.34 -8.32 20.47
CA GLU A 219 6.23 -7.12 21.31
C GLU A 219 5.96 -5.87 20.48
N THR A 220 6.53 -5.77 19.26
CA THR A 220 6.21 -4.68 18.33
C THR A 220 4.72 -4.67 17.98
N LEU A 221 4.15 -5.82 17.67
CA LEU A 221 2.71 -5.96 17.39
C LEU A 221 1.86 -5.60 18.61
N ALA A 222 2.24 -6.06 19.80
CA ALA A 222 1.55 -5.71 21.03
C ALA A 222 1.54 -4.18 21.26
N GLU A 223 2.65 -3.48 21.00
CA GLU A 223 2.70 -2.03 21.07
C GLU A 223 1.80 -1.36 20.02
N ILE A 224 1.83 -1.83 18.77
CA ILE A 224 0.96 -1.31 17.70
C ILE A 224 -0.52 -1.43 18.12
N HIS A 225 -0.95 -2.62 18.52
CA HIS A 225 -2.33 -2.85 18.96
C HIS A 225 -2.73 -1.98 20.15
N ARG A 226 -1.84 -1.81 21.13
CA ARG A 226 -2.09 -0.94 22.28
C ARG A 226 -2.22 0.53 21.91
N ILE A 227 -1.41 1.02 20.94
CA ILE A 227 -1.40 2.41 20.50
C ILE A 227 -2.64 2.71 19.63
N VAL A 228 -2.93 1.86 18.66
CA VAL A 228 -4.04 2.03 17.72
C VAL A 228 -5.39 1.75 18.39
N GLY A 229 -5.47 0.71 19.24
CA GLY A 229 -6.71 0.29 19.89
C GLY A 229 -7.81 -0.04 18.89
N ASP A 230 -9.05 0.32 19.22
CA ASP A 230 -10.24 0.09 18.37
C ASP A 230 -10.49 1.21 17.34
N HIS A 231 -9.49 2.07 17.11
CA HIS A 231 -9.64 3.16 16.15
C HIS A 231 -9.41 2.69 14.72
N ARG A 232 -10.13 3.32 13.79
CA ARG A 232 -9.84 3.15 12.35
C ARG A 232 -8.43 3.59 12.04
N CYS A 233 -7.72 2.76 11.28
CA CYS A 233 -6.34 3.02 10.96
C CYS A 233 -6.07 2.93 9.45
N TYR A 234 -5.00 3.58 9.05
CA TYR A 234 -4.41 3.55 7.73
C TYR A 234 -3.02 2.96 7.83
N VAL A 235 -2.69 2.03 6.95
CA VAL A 235 -1.36 1.44 6.84
C VAL A 235 -0.64 2.11 5.68
N THR A 236 0.55 2.65 5.94
CA THR A 236 1.44 3.17 4.90
C THR A 236 2.77 2.46 4.98
N PHE A 237 3.21 1.94 3.85
CA PHE A 237 4.41 1.15 3.76
C PHE A 237 5.38 1.75 2.73
N ASP A 238 6.42 2.43 3.23
CA ASP A 238 7.57 2.78 2.41
C ASP A 238 8.45 1.55 2.21
N ILE A 239 8.82 1.25 0.97
CA ILE A 239 9.63 0.07 0.66
C ILE A 239 11.03 0.16 1.27
N ASP A 240 11.51 1.38 1.61
CA ASP A 240 12.79 1.58 2.26
C ASP A 240 12.80 1.25 3.76
N PHE A 241 11.62 0.92 4.34
CA PHE A 241 11.54 0.21 5.62
C PHE A 241 12.43 -1.03 5.62
N LEU A 242 12.44 -1.76 4.51
CA LEU A 242 13.29 -2.92 4.34
C LEU A 242 14.77 -2.52 4.26
N ASP A 243 15.65 -3.44 4.68
CA ASP A 243 17.08 -3.25 4.43
C ASP A 243 17.36 -3.25 2.92
N PRO A 244 18.26 -2.40 2.41
CA PRO A 244 18.64 -2.36 1.00
C PRO A 244 19.17 -3.69 0.43
N ALA A 245 19.52 -4.65 1.28
CA ALA A 245 19.83 -6.02 0.85
C ALA A 245 18.59 -6.74 0.29
N TYR A 246 17.39 -6.35 0.69
CA TYR A 246 16.10 -6.91 0.24
C TYR A 246 15.33 -5.97 -0.68
N ALA A 247 15.55 -4.66 -0.58
CA ALA A 247 14.87 -3.65 -1.38
C ALA A 247 15.83 -2.54 -1.82
N PRO A 248 16.76 -2.82 -2.76
CA PRO A 248 17.70 -1.80 -3.25
C PRO A 248 17.04 -0.75 -4.13
N GLY A 249 15.88 -1.05 -4.73
CA GLY A 249 15.17 -0.23 -5.70
C GLY A 249 14.28 0.84 -5.08
N THR A 250 14.89 1.77 -4.33
CA THR A 250 14.20 2.91 -3.72
C THR A 250 15.02 4.20 -3.82
N GLY A 251 14.37 5.33 -3.56
CA GLY A 251 14.96 6.66 -3.66
C GLY A 251 15.92 7.00 -2.53
N THR A 252 15.60 6.61 -1.30
CA THR A 252 16.28 7.02 -0.06
C THR A 252 16.64 5.82 0.83
N PRO A 253 17.40 4.82 0.32
CA PRO A 253 17.71 3.61 1.08
C PRO A 253 18.56 3.90 2.31
N VAL A 254 18.24 3.26 3.44
CA VAL A 254 19.00 3.31 4.68
C VAL A 254 19.33 1.91 5.15
N ILE A 255 20.60 1.62 5.45
CA ILE A 255 21.08 0.31 5.93
C ILE A 255 20.59 0.06 7.37
N GLY A 256 20.39 -1.21 7.72
CA GLY A 256 19.98 -1.62 9.06
C GLY A 256 18.48 -1.79 9.21
N GLY A 257 17.77 -2.04 8.11
CA GLY A 257 16.35 -2.31 8.07
C GLY A 257 15.96 -3.78 8.26
N PRO A 258 14.66 -4.07 8.43
CA PRO A 258 14.13 -5.41 8.50
C PRO A 258 14.23 -6.19 7.19
N THR A 259 14.08 -7.50 7.30
CA THR A 259 13.92 -8.41 6.16
C THR A 259 12.49 -8.38 5.62
N THR A 260 12.28 -8.83 4.39
CA THR A 260 10.93 -9.04 3.82
C THR A 260 10.07 -9.98 4.67
N TRP A 261 10.71 -11.00 5.29
CA TRP A 261 10.02 -11.92 6.18
C TRP A 261 9.47 -11.23 7.44
N GLN A 262 10.27 -10.39 8.09
CA GLN A 262 9.83 -9.62 9.27
C GLN A 262 8.72 -8.63 8.91
N ALA A 263 8.83 -7.96 7.75
CA ALA A 263 7.80 -7.05 7.26
C ALA A 263 6.46 -7.76 7.06
N ARG A 264 6.45 -8.94 6.43
CA ARG A 264 5.24 -9.74 6.25
C ARG A 264 4.63 -10.17 7.58
N GLN A 265 5.45 -10.64 8.53
CA GLN A 265 4.97 -11.01 9.87
C GLN A 265 4.29 -9.83 10.59
N LEU A 266 4.83 -8.62 10.45
CA LEU A 266 4.19 -7.41 10.98
C LEU A 266 2.83 -7.16 10.32
N LEU A 267 2.75 -7.17 8.99
CA LEU A 267 1.48 -6.97 8.28
C LEU A 267 0.43 -8.03 8.68
N TRP A 268 0.80 -9.30 8.73
CA TRP A 268 -0.13 -10.37 9.16
C TRP A 268 -0.67 -10.16 10.57
N GLY A 269 0.18 -9.66 11.47
CA GLY A 269 -0.21 -9.34 12.83
C GLY A 269 -1.17 -8.15 12.97
N LEU A 270 -1.43 -7.39 11.90
CA LEU A 270 -2.43 -6.31 11.88
C LEU A 270 -3.84 -6.78 11.47
N ALA A 271 -4.01 -8.08 11.20
CA ALA A 271 -5.26 -8.62 10.65
C ALA A 271 -6.51 -8.30 11.48
N ASP A 272 -6.37 -8.06 12.77
CA ASP A 272 -7.49 -7.74 13.69
C ASP A 272 -7.84 -6.24 13.73
N LEU A 273 -6.99 -5.36 13.17
CA LEU A 273 -7.20 -3.90 13.21
C LEU A 273 -8.21 -3.45 12.14
N ASP A 274 -8.93 -2.36 12.41
CA ASP A 274 -9.88 -1.77 11.46
C ASP A 274 -9.17 -0.91 10.42
N VAL A 275 -8.45 -1.58 9.50
CA VAL A 275 -7.73 -0.95 8.39
C VAL A 275 -8.73 -0.49 7.33
N VAL A 276 -8.79 0.83 7.08
CA VAL A 276 -9.74 1.44 6.13
C VAL A 276 -9.10 1.88 4.82
N GLY A 277 -7.78 1.93 4.75
CA GLY A 277 -7.00 2.24 3.55
C GLY A 277 -5.54 1.85 3.77
N ALA A 278 -4.81 1.66 2.68
CA ALA A 278 -3.38 1.35 2.70
C ALA A 278 -2.67 1.90 1.47
N ASP A 279 -1.36 2.07 1.58
CA ASP A 279 -0.49 2.34 0.44
C ASP A 279 0.87 1.66 0.56
N LEU A 280 1.44 1.33 -0.60
CA LEU A 280 2.81 0.91 -0.80
C LEU A 280 3.52 1.92 -1.69
N VAL A 281 4.62 2.50 -1.22
CA VAL A 281 5.28 3.64 -1.87
C VAL A 281 6.79 3.44 -2.06
N GLU A 282 7.41 4.38 -2.77
CA GLU A 282 8.86 4.54 -3.00
C GLU A 282 9.55 3.39 -3.75
N VAL A 283 8.80 2.48 -4.38
CA VAL A 283 9.41 1.51 -5.31
C VAL A 283 9.92 2.23 -6.54
N ALA A 284 11.24 2.28 -6.70
CA ALA A 284 11.92 2.93 -7.81
C ALA A 284 12.69 1.90 -8.68
N PRO A 285 12.03 1.32 -9.71
CA PRO A 285 12.58 0.19 -10.48
C PRO A 285 13.90 0.49 -11.19
N ALA A 286 14.19 1.77 -11.45
CA ALA A 286 15.45 2.18 -12.07
C ALA A 286 16.70 1.87 -11.23
N TYR A 287 16.52 1.68 -9.92
CA TYR A 287 17.60 1.33 -8.97
C TYR A 287 17.50 -0.11 -8.48
N ASP A 288 16.49 -0.86 -8.94
CA ASP A 288 16.33 -2.25 -8.57
C ASP A 288 17.35 -3.15 -9.27
N ALA A 289 17.60 -4.30 -8.69
CA ALA A 289 18.45 -5.31 -9.33
C ALA A 289 17.78 -5.86 -10.60
N VAL A 290 18.55 -6.50 -11.47
CA VAL A 290 18.03 -7.17 -12.69
C VAL A 290 16.91 -8.16 -12.36
N THR A 291 16.92 -8.72 -11.14
CA THR A 291 15.90 -9.64 -10.64
C THR A 291 14.61 -8.97 -10.22
N GLN A 292 14.54 -7.64 -10.21
CA GLN A 292 13.39 -6.83 -9.78
C GLN A 292 12.91 -7.19 -8.36
N ILE A 293 13.85 -7.49 -7.48
CA ILE A 293 13.54 -8.02 -6.13
C ILE A 293 12.75 -7.01 -5.29
N THR A 294 12.99 -5.71 -5.45
CA THR A 294 12.24 -4.66 -4.75
C THR A 294 10.79 -4.62 -5.23
N ALA A 295 10.57 -4.64 -6.54
CA ALA A 295 9.23 -4.66 -7.11
C ALA A 295 8.47 -5.94 -6.71
N LEU A 296 9.15 -7.09 -6.65
CA LEU A 296 8.57 -8.36 -6.17
C LEU A 296 8.22 -8.30 -4.68
N ALA A 297 9.10 -7.74 -3.84
CA ALA A 297 8.81 -7.51 -2.43
C ALA A 297 7.60 -6.58 -2.27
N GLY A 298 7.56 -5.46 -3.01
CA GLY A 298 6.45 -4.54 -3.03
C GLY A 298 5.13 -5.20 -3.44
N ALA A 299 5.13 -6.00 -4.49
CA ALA A 299 3.94 -6.73 -4.93
C ALA A 299 3.41 -7.70 -3.85
N THR A 300 4.33 -8.37 -3.14
CA THR A 300 3.96 -9.30 -2.07
C THR A 300 3.39 -8.56 -0.85
N LEU A 301 4.01 -7.45 -0.43
CA LEU A 301 3.55 -6.64 0.69
C LEU A 301 2.21 -5.95 0.39
N ALA A 302 2.06 -5.38 -0.82
CA ALA A 302 0.79 -4.81 -1.28
C ALA A 302 -0.34 -5.85 -1.31
N HIS A 303 -0.03 -7.10 -1.63
CA HIS A 303 -0.99 -8.20 -1.54
C HIS A 303 -1.37 -8.49 -0.08
N ASP A 304 -0.42 -8.53 0.86
CA ASP A 304 -0.70 -8.68 2.28
C ASP A 304 -1.57 -7.50 2.80
N GLU A 305 -1.29 -6.25 2.39
CA GLU A 305 -2.12 -5.08 2.72
C GLU A 305 -3.55 -5.19 2.17
N LEU A 306 -3.70 -5.71 0.95
CA LEU A 306 -5.02 -5.93 0.36
C LEU A 306 -5.86 -6.92 1.20
N TYR A 307 -5.22 -7.95 1.78
CA TYR A 307 -5.88 -8.85 2.73
C TYR A 307 -6.32 -8.13 4.01
N LEU A 308 -5.50 -7.23 4.57
CA LEU A 308 -5.92 -6.44 5.74
C LEU A 308 -7.18 -5.63 5.44
N LEU A 309 -7.25 -5.01 4.28
CA LEU A 309 -8.43 -4.25 3.83
C LEU A 309 -9.67 -5.13 3.67
N GLY A 310 -9.52 -6.32 3.10
CA GLY A 310 -10.59 -7.30 2.92
C GLY A 310 -11.12 -7.81 4.25
N LEU A 311 -10.24 -8.25 5.14
CA LEU A 311 -10.60 -8.76 6.47
C LEU A 311 -11.28 -7.68 7.34
N ALA A 312 -10.78 -6.44 7.33
CA ALA A 312 -11.39 -5.34 8.05
C ALA A 312 -12.81 -5.04 7.51
N ARG A 313 -13.00 -5.10 6.18
CA ARG A 313 -14.31 -4.95 5.55
C ARG A 313 -15.28 -6.04 5.98
N GLU A 314 -14.86 -7.31 5.96
CA GLU A 314 -15.67 -8.45 6.41
C GLU A 314 -16.15 -8.28 7.86
N ARG A 315 -15.24 -7.88 8.77
CA ARG A 315 -15.60 -7.62 10.17
C ARG A 315 -16.62 -6.49 10.32
N ARG A 316 -16.45 -5.38 9.60
CA ARG A 316 -17.44 -4.29 9.63
C ARG A 316 -18.81 -4.70 9.12
N GLN A 317 -18.87 -5.60 8.13
CA GLN A 317 -20.13 -6.11 7.59
C GLN A 317 -20.81 -7.14 8.53
N ALA A 318 -20.01 -7.90 9.29
CA ALA A 318 -20.51 -8.88 10.25
C ALA A 318 -20.94 -8.26 11.58
N ALA A 319 -20.51 -7.04 11.90
CA ALA A 319 -20.89 -6.35 13.14
C ALA A 319 -22.40 -6.05 13.13
N PRO A 320 -23.15 -6.37 14.22
CA PRO A 320 -24.56 -6.02 14.32
C PRO A 320 -24.74 -4.49 14.24
N ARG A 321 -25.70 -4.07 13.43
CA ARG A 321 -26.07 -2.63 13.26
C ARG A 321 -26.74 -2.10 14.51
#